data_fba25272919c9221185def286961dd8b
#
_entry.id   fba25272919c9221185def286961dd8b
#
_cell.length_a   1.000
_cell.length_b   1.000
_cell.length_c   1.000
_cell.angle_alpha   90.00
_cell.angle_beta   90.00
_cell.angle_gamma   90.00
#
_symmetry.space_group_name_H-M   'P 1'
#
loop_
_entity.id
_entity.type
_entity.pdbx_description
1 polymer ?
#
loop_
_entity_poly.entity_id
_entity_poly.type
_entity_poly.pdbx_seq_one_letter_code
_entity_poly.pdbx_strand_id
1 'polypeptide(L)'
;MITLRFTGGTLEAQGLAEGDPPPVPGFVWDTRSCSFRAPALLYAETVRALHRSGVPYDDQARDYPDLTQTLRVHREPRPYQAEAIEAFGRARARGVVVLPTGAGKSHVAVMAIAAKARA
;
A
#
# COMPACT_ATOMS: atom_id res chain seq x y z
N MET A 1 13.01 4.00 19.12
CA MET A 1 11.77 4.31 18.38
C MET A 1 11.65 3.38 17.18
N ILE A 2 10.47 2.87 16.95
CA ILE A 2 10.21 1.99 15.80
C ILE A 2 10.15 2.81 14.54
N THR A 3 10.87 2.39 13.48
CA THR A 3 10.79 3.02 12.16
C THR A 3 10.18 2.02 11.18
N LEU A 4 9.10 2.42 10.51
CA LEU A 4 8.45 1.63 9.47
C LEU A 4 8.92 2.05 8.08
N ARG A 5 9.28 1.08 7.24
CA ARG A 5 9.71 1.30 5.85
C ARG A 5 9.14 0.23 4.93
N PHE A 6 8.96 0.57 3.66
CA PHE A 6 8.85 -0.44 2.61
C PHE A 6 10.21 -0.66 1.98
N THR A 7 10.72 -1.87 2.11
CA THR A 7 12.04 -2.24 1.61
C THR A 7 12.01 -3.67 1.06
N GLY A 8 12.50 -3.86 -0.16
CA GLY A 8 12.56 -5.19 -0.77
C GLY A 8 11.20 -5.87 -0.93
N GLY A 9 10.14 -5.10 -1.15
CA GLY A 9 8.77 -5.61 -1.33
C GLY A 9 8.05 -5.98 -0.03
N THR A 10 8.63 -5.68 1.12
CA THR A 10 8.06 -5.98 2.45
C THR A 10 7.97 -4.74 3.32
N LEU A 11 7.09 -4.79 4.30
CA LEU A 11 7.09 -3.83 5.41
C LEU A 11 8.17 -4.22 6.40
N GLU A 12 9.07 -3.30 6.68
CA GLU A 12 10.15 -3.47 7.65
C GLU A 12 9.89 -2.61 8.89
N ALA A 13 10.06 -3.20 10.07
CA ALA A 13 10.02 -2.49 11.35
C ALA A 13 11.41 -2.56 11.98
N GLN A 14 12.09 -1.44 12.00
CA GLN A 14 13.42 -1.26 12.60
C GLN A 14 13.30 -0.71 14.02
N GLY A 15 14.36 -0.87 14.83
CA GLY A 15 14.43 -0.34 16.18
C GLY A 15 13.95 -1.32 17.25
N LEU A 16 13.69 -2.56 16.90
CA LEU A 16 13.37 -3.67 17.80
C LEU A 16 14.51 -4.70 17.82
N ALA A 17 14.65 -5.41 18.92
CA ALA A 17 15.55 -6.54 19.03
C ALA A 17 14.86 -7.86 18.65
N GLU A 18 15.64 -8.89 18.37
CA GLU A 18 15.13 -10.22 17.98
C GLU A 18 14.15 -10.84 18.99
N GLY A 19 14.38 -10.58 20.28
CA GLY A 19 13.52 -11.10 21.36
C GLY A 19 12.30 -10.23 21.70
N ASP A 20 12.16 -9.07 21.06
CA ASP A 20 11.03 -8.19 21.33
C ASP A 20 9.75 -8.73 20.67
N PRO A 21 8.57 -8.38 21.23
CA PRO A 21 7.32 -8.70 20.58
C PRO A 21 7.19 -7.91 19.28
N PRO A 22 6.77 -8.56 18.18
CA PRO A 22 6.51 -7.84 16.93
C PRO A 22 5.32 -6.88 17.07
N PRO A 23 5.25 -5.83 16.25
CA PRO A 23 4.16 -4.85 16.31
C PRO A 23 2.77 -5.47 16.15
N VAL A 24 2.63 -6.44 15.28
CA VAL A 24 1.42 -7.25 15.07
C VAL A 24 1.85 -8.67 14.65
N PRO A 25 0.95 -9.66 14.77
CA PRO A 25 1.20 -11.00 14.22
C PRO A 25 1.48 -10.93 12.71
N GLY A 26 2.41 -11.75 12.24
CA GLY A 26 2.81 -11.79 10.82
C GLY A 26 4.17 -11.18 10.53
N PHE A 27 4.77 -10.49 11.48
CA PHE A 27 6.18 -10.08 11.39
C PHE A 27 7.09 -11.24 11.73
N VAL A 28 8.16 -11.40 10.96
CA VAL A 28 9.22 -12.39 11.16
C VAL A 28 10.55 -11.66 11.27
N TRP A 29 11.38 -12.09 12.22
CA TRP A 29 12.71 -11.54 12.36
C TRP A 29 13.62 -11.92 11.19
N ASP A 30 14.26 -10.94 10.59
CA ASP A 30 15.27 -11.14 9.55
C ASP A 30 16.66 -10.79 10.10
N THR A 31 17.48 -11.82 10.30
CA THR A 31 18.83 -11.67 10.84
C THR A 31 19.76 -10.86 9.94
N ARG A 32 19.50 -10.82 8.62
CA ARG A 32 20.33 -10.08 7.67
C ARG A 32 20.14 -8.58 7.77
N SER A 33 18.90 -8.13 7.99
CA SER A 33 18.58 -6.72 8.17
C SER A 33 18.49 -6.31 9.65
N CYS A 34 18.58 -7.25 10.58
CA CYS A 34 18.38 -7.04 12.02
C CYS A 34 17.09 -6.26 12.30
N SER A 35 16.01 -6.70 11.67
CA SER A 35 14.70 -6.06 11.75
C SER A 35 13.57 -7.06 11.56
N PHE A 36 12.36 -6.69 11.98
CA PHE A 36 11.17 -7.46 11.70
C PHE A 36 10.63 -7.14 10.29
N ARG A 37 10.21 -8.16 9.55
CA ARG A 37 9.62 -8.02 8.22
C ARG A 37 8.25 -8.68 8.14
N ALA A 38 7.36 -8.06 7.38
CA ALA A 38 6.00 -8.56 7.15
C ALA A 38 5.55 -8.24 5.72
N PRO A 39 4.51 -8.93 5.22
CA PRO A 39 3.85 -8.51 4.00
C PRO A 39 3.38 -7.05 4.08
N ALA A 40 3.54 -6.30 2.99
CA ALA A 40 3.15 -4.89 2.93
C ALA A 40 1.67 -4.65 3.27
N LEU A 41 0.83 -5.63 3.05
CA LEU A 41 -0.60 -5.59 3.35
C LEU A 41 -0.90 -5.40 4.84
N LEU A 42 0.04 -5.73 5.75
CA LEU A 42 -0.10 -5.52 7.20
C LEU A 42 0.16 -4.06 7.65
N TYR A 43 0.52 -3.17 6.74
CA TYR A 43 0.84 -1.79 7.08
C TYR A 43 -0.27 -1.09 7.88
N ALA A 44 -1.50 -1.11 7.39
CA ALA A 44 -2.61 -0.42 8.05
C ALA A 44 -2.93 -0.98 9.44
N GLU A 45 -2.82 -2.29 9.61
CA GLU A 45 -3.00 -2.95 10.90
C GLU A 45 -1.87 -2.58 11.88
N THR A 46 -0.63 -2.57 11.40
CA THR A 46 0.54 -2.18 12.18
C THR A 46 0.43 -0.75 12.69
N VAL A 47 0.12 0.20 11.82
CA VAL A 47 -0.03 1.61 12.20
C VAL A 47 -1.14 1.79 13.24
N ARG A 48 -2.28 1.13 13.06
CA ARG A 48 -3.38 1.19 14.03
C ARG A 48 -2.98 0.57 15.39
N ALA A 49 -2.24 -0.52 15.37
CA ALA A 49 -1.78 -1.16 16.61
C ALA A 49 -0.79 -0.28 17.37
N LEU A 50 0.19 0.29 16.68
CA LEU A 50 1.16 1.21 17.29
C LEU A 50 0.49 2.47 17.84
N HIS A 51 -0.45 3.03 17.10
CA HIS A 51 -1.21 4.19 17.53
C HIS A 51 -2.04 3.89 18.80
N ARG A 52 -2.74 2.76 18.83
CA ARG A 52 -3.55 2.36 20.00
C ARG A 52 -2.72 2.05 21.23
N SER A 53 -1.53 1.48 21.06
CA SER A 53 -0.65 1.17 22.18
C SER A 53 0.14 2.37 22.70
N GLY A 54 0.07 3.52 22.01
CA GLY A 54 0.83 4.71 22.39
C GLY A 54 2.34 4.58 22.21
N VAL A 55 2.81 3.55 21.50
CA VAL A 55 4.23 3.36 21.21
C VAL A 55 4.67 4.38 20.16
N PRO A 56 5.73 5.17 20.42
CA PRO A 56 6.22 6.12 19.43
C PRO A 56 6.83 5.39 18.23
N TYR A 57 6.52 5.86 17.04
CA TYR A 57 7.05 5.32 15.79
C TYR A 57 7.23 6.40 14.75
N ASP A 58 8.16 6.17 13.83
CA ASP A 58 8.41 7.00 12.65
C ASP A 58 7.94 6.26 11.40
N ASP A 59 6.95 6.81 10.72
CA ASP A 59 6.33 6.19 9.55
C ASP A 59 6.97 6.73 8.26
N GLN A 60 8.03 6.07 7.81
CA GLN A 60 8.68 6.33 6.53
C GLN A 60 8.11 5.46 5.38
N ALA A 61 7.24 4.51 5.69
CA ALA A 61 6.62 3.65 4.69
C ALA A 61 5.58 4.39 3.84
N ARG A 62 5.05 5.50 4.34
CA ARG A 62 4.05 6.32 3.66
C ARG A 62 4.65 7.43 2.81
N ASP A 63 5.96 7.56 2.78
CA ASP A 63 6.66 8.58 2.01
C ASP A 63 6.79 8.15 0.54
N TYR A 64 5.67 8.24 -0.19
CA TYR A 64 5.63 7.97 -1.63
C TYR A 64 5.88 9.25 -2.40
N PRO A 65 6.76 9.23 -3.41
CA PRO A 65 6.87 10.36 -4.33
C PRO A 65 5.58 10.54 -5.13
N ASP A 66 5.18 11.78 -5.32
CA ASP A 66 4.08 12.10 -6.21
C ASP A 66 4.45 11.86 -7.68
N LEU A 67 3.51 11.39 -8.47
CA LEU A 67 3.68 11.30 -9.90
C LEU A 67 3.62 12.71 -10.51
N THR A 68 4.71 13.13 -11.14
CA THR A 68 4.78 14.40 -11.84
C THR A 68 4.29 14.31 -13.28
N GLN A 69 4.14 13.08 -13.80
CA GLN A 69 3.70 12.81 -15.15
C GLN A 69 2.17 12.82 -15.23
N THR A 70 1.66 13.45 -16.27
CA THR A 70 0.24 13.41 -16.62
C THR A 70 -0.01 12.43 -17.74
N LEU A 71 -1.27 11.98 -17.87
CA LEU A 71 -1.67 11.14 -19.00
C LEU A 71 -1.48 11.88 -20.33
N ARG A 72 -0.80 11.23 -21.29
CA ARG A 72 -0.66 11.78 -22.65
C ARG A 72 -1.94 11.71 -23.47
N VAL A 73 -2.76 10.70 -23.18
CA VAL A 73 -4.03 10.47 -23.87
C VAL A 73 -5.13 10.42 -22.83
N HIS A 74 -6.10 11.31 -22.95
CA HIS A 74 -7.30 11.33 -22.15
C HIS A 74 -8.44 10.72 -22.94
N ARG A 75 -9.01 9.65 -22.44
CA ARG A 75 -10.22 9.03 -23.00
C ARG A 75 -11.30 9.01 -21.93
N GLU A 76 -12.51 9.39 -22.33
CA GLU A 76 -13.68 9.23 -21.48
C GLU A 76 -13.88 7.76 -21.13
N PRO A 77 -14.06 7.42 -19.84
CA PRO A 77 -14.36 6.04 -19.45
C PRO A 77 -15.74 5.64 -19.94
N ARG A 78 -15.87 4.41 -20.38
CA ARG A 78 -17.20 3.83 -20.61
C ARG A 78 -17.94 3.68 -19.28
N PRO A 79 -19.28 3.65 -19.25
CA PRO A 79 -20.06 3.60 -17.99
C PRO A 79 -19.62 2.49 -17.04
N TYR A 80 -19.36 1.29 -17.53
CA TYR A 80 -18.92 0.18 -16.70
C TYR A 80 -17.49 0.35 -16.17
N GLN A 81 -16.62 1.06 -16.91
CA GLN A 81 -15.27 1.39 -16.43
C GLN A 81 -15.32 2.43 -15.31
N ALA A 82 -16.14 3.46 -15.48
CA ALA A 82 -16.35 4.47 -14.45
C ALA A 82 -16.94 3.87 -13.16
N GLU A 83 -17.90 2.96 -13.29
CA GLU A 83 -18.49 2.23 -12.19
C GLU A 83 -17.45 1.38 -11.43
N ALA A 84 -16.58 0.68 -12.17
CA ALA A 84 -15.51 -0.12 -11.59
C ALA A 84 -14.51 0.73 -10.80
N ILE A 85 -14.12 1.89 -11.34
CA ILE A 85 -13.19 2.83 -10.68
C ILE A 85 -13.82 3.40 -9.40
N GLU A 86 -15.09 3.78 -9.46
CA GLU A 86 -15.81 4.29 -8.31
C GLU A 86 -15.95 3.23 -7.21
N ALA A 87 -16.32 2.01 -7.56
CA ALA A 87 -16.43 0.89 -6.62
C ALA A 87 -15.08 0.56 -5.97
N PHE A 88 -14.00 0.56 -6.74
CA PHE A 88 -12.64 0.36 -6.25
C PHE A 88 -12.23 1.47 -5.27
N GLY A 89 -12.56 2.72 -5.56
CA GLY A 89 -12.32 3.85 -4.65
C GLY A 89 -13.10 3.72 -3.34
N ARG A 90 -14.38 3.33 -3.39
CA ARG A 90 -15.19 3.07 -2.19
C ARG A 90 -14.62 1.94 -1.33
N ALA A 91 -14.01 0.93 -1.95
CA ALA A 91 -13.31 -0.16 -1.28
C ALA A 91 -11.89 0.23 -0.79
N ARG A 92 -11.56 1.51 -0.76
CA ARG A 92 -10.26 2.05 -0.36
C ARG A 92 -9.10 1.50 -1.20
N ALA A 93 -9.32 1.38 -2.50
CA ALA A 93 -8.37 0.82 -3.47
C ALA A 93 -7.90 -0.60 -3.13
N ARG A 94 -8.78 -1.40 -2.55
CA ARG A 94 -8.55 -2.81 -2.24
C ARG A 94 -9.63 -3.66 -2.87
N GLY A 95 -9.22 -4.61 -3.69
CA GLY A 95 -10.16 -5.51 -4.35
C GLY A 95 -9.67 -5.96 -5.70
N VAL A 96 -10.52 -6.66 -6.40
CA VAL A 96 -10.27 -7.18 -7.75
C VAL A 96 -11.36 -6.65 -8.67
N VAL A 97 -10.95 -6.06 -9.79
CA VAL A 97 -11.86 -5.64 -10.87
C VAL A 97 -11.89 -6.73 -11.92
N VAL A 98 -13.06 -7.30 -12.16
CA VAL A 98 -13.26 -8.34 -13.17
C VAL A 98 -14.07 -7.77 -14.32
N LEU A 99 -13.49 -7.75 -15.51
CA LEU A 99 -14.11 -7.30 -16.75
C LEU A 99 -13.90 -8.33 -17.86
N PRO A 100 -14.80 -8.43 -18.82
CA PRO A 100 -14.61 -9.29 -19.99
C PRO A 100 -13.36 -8.93 -20.78
N THR A 101 -12.83 -9.87 -21.52
CA THR A 101 -11.75 -9.63 -22.47
C THR A 101 -12.17 -8.57 -23.49
N GLY A 102 -11.30 -7.60 -23.76
CA GLY A 102 -11.60 -6.49 -24.68
C GLY A 102 -12.42 -5.33 -24.06
N ALA A 103 -12.78 -5.41 -22.77
CA ALA A 103 -13.52 -4.33 -22.10
C ALA A 103 -12.66 -3.13 -21.67
N GLY A 104 -11.33 -3.16 -21.91
CA GLY A 104 -10.43 -2.07 -21.57
C GLY A 104 -9.98 -2.06 -20.11
N LYS A 105 -9.60 -3.23 -19.57
CA LYS A 105 -9.05 -3.36 -18.20
C LYS A 105 -7.83 -2.49 -17.96
N SER A 106 -6.95 -2.38 -18.95
CA SER A 106 -5.75 -1.54 -18.86
C SER A 106 -6.10 -0.07 -18.69
N HIS A 107 -7.15 0.41 -19.34
CA HIS A 107 -7.63 1.78 -19.18
C HIS A 107 -8.14 2.03 -17.75
N VAL A 108 -8.86 1.10 -17.16
CA VAL A 108 -9.29 1.17 -15.74
C VAL A 108 -8.07 1.27 -14.83
N ALA A 109 -7.05 0.44 -15.04
CA ALA A 109 -5.83 0.47 -14.24
C ALA A 109 -5.09 1.81 -14.36
N VAL A 110 -4.92 2.32 -15.58
CA VAL A 110 -4.28 3.63 -15.84
C VAL A 110 -5.03 4.76 -15.15
N MET A 111 -6.35 4.77 -15.22
CA MET A 111 -7.17 5.80 -14.57
C MET A 111 -7.10 5.72 -13.05
N ALA A 112 -7.07 4.52 -12.48
CA ALA A 112 -6.89 4.32 -11.04
C ALA A 112 -5.53 4.84 -10.55
N ILE A 113 -4.46 4.58 -11.29
CA ILE A 113 -3.12 5.10 -11.00
C ILE A 113 -3.09 6.63 -11.08
N ALA A 114 -3.67 7.20 -12.14
CA ALA A 114 -3.74 8.65 -12.32
C ALA A 114 -4.52 9.34 -11.20
N ALA A 115 -5.61 8.74 -10.72
CA ALA A 115 -6.39 9.25 -9.60
C ALA A 115 -5.61 9.27 -8.27
N LYS A 116 -4.74 8.29 -8.06
CA LYS A 116 -3.86 8.25 -6.88
C LYS A 116 -2.71 9.27 -6.96
N ALA A 117 -2.19 9.54 -8.16
CA ALA A 117 -1.05 10.42 -8.41
C ALA A 117 0.20 10.11 -7.58
N ARG A 118 0.35 8.88 -7.14
CA ARG A 118 1.48 8.40 -6.32
C ARG A 118 1.98 7.04 -6.82
N ALA A 119 3.25 6.83 -6.70
CA ALA A 119 3.88 5.57 -7.06
C ALA A 119 4.95 5.16 -6.05
#